data_9b5248dffc6462c05433c97c3e360960
#
_entry.id   9b5248dffc6462c05433c97c3e360960
#
_cell.length_a   1.000
_cell.length_b   1.000
_cell.length_c   1.000
_cell.angle_alpha   90.00
_cell.angle_beta   90.00
_cell.angle_gamma   90.00
#
_symmetry.space_group_name_H-M   'P 1'
#
loop_
_entity.id
_entity.type
_entity.pdbx_description
1 polymer ?
#
loop_
_entity_poly.entity_id
_entity_poly.type
_entity_poly.pdbx_seq_one_letter_code
_entity_poly.pdbx_strand_id
1 'polypeptide(L)'
;MPPRKKKEAQPEDMKSILWKSADKLRGSLDAAEYKHFVLGLVFLKYVSAAMEEKRAQLEEGLRPGGWLLADLGFDGEPPAAAVPQILEDRELYTGAGIFYVPPTARWEVVLERAKGTLDDPTLGKVIDTAMETIEKFNTSLKKGTLPQQYNSGRVDETTLAGLVKLLDRLTFQAQVGEDGQRVGARDLMGEVYEYFLAQFALQEGRKGGEYFTPPSVVRLLVEMLEPEEGERVLDPACGSGGMFVQAEKFVETHGGDRMNVAVYGQERNLTTWRLAHMNLAIHGIEVDLGEEPADSFHNDQHGGLKADVVLANPPFNISDWGGEQLGLDDRWAYGTPPVGNANFAWMQHMVSKFAPGGRAGIVLANGSMSSKSGGEGDIRRAMVEDDLVACMVALPGQLFRSTQIPACLWFLGEGKGRHSKWVPGRKGEVLFIDARELGVMASRTERVLTEEELGRIAGTFRAWRGGEGEGLGLYEDVPGFCRSVSLDELRKHEFMLTPGRYVGVAEAAVDPDAEPVEERVTRLAKELLGLFEESGRLEGVLREQLGRVS
;
A
#
# COMPACT_ATOMS: atom_id res chain seq x y z
N MET A 1 -50.04 26.34 11.93
CA MET A 1 -48.73 25.87 11.42
C MET A 1 -48.62 24.40 11.78
N PRO A 2 -48.46 23.48 10.85
CA PRO A 2 -48.22 22.08 11.17
C PRO A 2 -46.82 21.93 11.79
N PRO A 3 -46.58 20.97 12.70
CA PRO A 3 -45.31 20.78 13.35
C PRO A 3 -44.28 20.32 12.31
N ARG A 4 -43.10 20.97 12.29
CA ARG A 4 -41.93 20.55 11.49
C ARG A 4 -41.59 19.10 11.87
N LYS A 5 -41.72 18.16 10.91
CA LYS A 5 -41.13 16.83 11.03
C LYS A 5 -39.64 17.00 11.34
N LYS A 6 -39.17 16.46 12.46
CA LYS A 6 -37.75 16.26 12.72
C LYS A 6 -37.22 15.44 11.56
N LYS A 7 -36.24 15.93 10.80
CA LYS A 7 -35.45 15.12 9.88
C LYS A 7 -34.85 13.98 10.71
N GLU A 8 -35.17 12.77 10.38
CA GLU A 8 -34.43 11.62 10.86
C GLU A 8 -32.96 11.86 10.50
N ALA A 9 -32.09 11.78 11.49
CA ALA A 9 -30.66 11.92 11.28
C ALA A 9 -30.24 10.75 10.39
N GLN A 10 -29.69 11.06 9.22
CA GLN A 10 -29.01 10.04 8.40
C GLN A 10 -27.92 9.39 9.25
N PRO A 11 -27.70 8.07 9.13
CA PRO A 11 -26.60 7.39 9.83
C PRO A 11 -25.30 8.14 9.52
N GLU A 12 -24.55 8.43 10.57
CA GLU A 12 -23.28 9.15 10.46
C GLU A 12 -22.29 8.26 9.72
N ASP A 13 -21.67 8.77 8.64
CA ASP A 13 -20.67 8.04 7.86
C ASP A 13 -19.52 7.58 8.77
N MET A 14 -19.13 6.31 8.66
CA MET A 14 -18.03 5.70 9.43
C MET A 14 -16.75 6.55 9.38
N LYS A 15 -16.41 7.07 8.20
CA LYS A 15 -15.25 7.96 8.00
C LYS A 15 -15.32 9.21 8.89
N SER A 16 -16.52 9.77 9.05
CA SER A 16 -16.76 10.93 9.92
C SER A 16 -16.58 10.61 11.41
N ILE A 17 -17.10 9.46 11.87
CA ILE A 17 -16.95 9.00 13.27
C ILE A 17 -15.49 8.85 13.63
N LEU A 18 -14.75 8.20 12.76
CA LEU A 18 -13.35 7.93 12.96
C LEU A 18 -12.51 9.21 12.97
N TRP A 19 -12.82 10.16 12.06
CA TRP A 19 -12.15 11.46 12.05
C TRP A 19 -12.39 12.25 13.36
N LYS A 20 -13.61 12.24 13.86
CA LYS A 20 -13.93 12.83 15.17
C LYS A 20 -13.19 12.13 16.32
N SER A 21 -12.93 10.83 16.17
CA SER A 21 -12.14 10.05 17.15
C SER A 21 -10.70 10.51 17.18
N ALA A 22 -10.08 10.69 16.01
CA ALA A 22 -8.74 11.23 15.88
C ALA A 22 -8.63 12.68 16.42
N ASP A 23 -9.60 13.53 16.11
CA ASP A 23 -9.65 14.92 16.61
C ASP A 23 -9.68 15.02 18.14
N LYS A 24 -10.32 14.07 18.83
CA LYS A 24 -10.34 14.04 20.30
C LYS A 24 -8.95 13.85 20.91
N LEU A 25 -8.05 13.17 20.24
CA LEU A 25 -6.70 12.87 20.73
C LEU A 25 -5.66 13.92 20.30
N ARG A 26 -5.97 14.74 19.29
CA ARG A 26 -5.06 15.72 18.68
C ARG A 26 -4.48 16.74 19.66
N GLY A 27 -5.11 16.97 20.81
CA GLY A 27 -4.59 17.83 21.86
C GLY A 27 -3.69 17.14 22.89
N SER A 28 -3.69 15.80 22.92
CA SER A 28 -2.99 14.99 23.93
C SER A 28 -1.82 14.19 23.35
N LEU A 29 -1.88 13.85 22.08
CA LEU A 29 -0.90 13.02 21.38
C LEU A 29 -0.56 13.64 20.02
N ASP A 30 0.64 13.36 19.49
CA ASP A 30 0.98 13.69 18.12
C ASP A 30 0.35 12.71 17.10
N ALA A 31 0.43 13.06 15.81
CA ALA A 31 -0.24 12.29 14.76
C ALA A 31 0.26 10.85 14.66
N ALA A 32 1.55 10.61 14.90
CA ALA A 32 2.13 9.28 14.86
C ALA A 32 1.66 8.41 16.03
N GLU A 33 1.34 9.00 17.17
CA GLU A 33 0.90 8.28 18.36
C GLU A 33 -0.60 8.01 18.38
N TYR A 34 -1.46 9.01 18.10
CA TYR A 34 -2.91 8.82 18.25
C TYR A 34 -3.50 7.85 17.21
N LYS A 35 -2.86 7.67 16.04
CA LYS A 35 -3.29 6.66 15.06
C LYS A 35 -3.37 5.26 15.68
N HIS A 36 -2.38 4.89 16.51
CA HIS A 36 -2.34 3.58 17.16
C HIS A 36 -3.44 3.39 18.20
N PHE A 37 -3.73 4.45 18.97
CA PHE A 37 -4.84 4.43 19.91
C PHE A 37 -6.19 4.22 19.19
N VAL A 38 -6.43 4.97 18.13
CA VAL A 38 -7.69 4.86 17.38
C VAL A 38 -7.80 3.53 16.66
N LEU A 39 -6.77 3.16 15.88
CA LEU A 39 -6.80 1.92 15.07
C LEU A 39 -6.86 0.66 15.94
N GLY A 40 -6.18 0.64 17.09
CA GLY A 40 -6.29 -0.47 18.03
C GLY A 40 -7.71 -0.62 18.60
N LEU A 41 -8.37 0.46 19.01
CA LEU A 41 -9.76 0.40 19.48
C LEU A 41 -10.74 0.01 18.36
N VAL A 42 -10.52 0.50 17.15
CA VAL A 42 -11.31 0.11 15.97
C VAL A 42 -11.14 -1.38 15.68
N PHE A 43 -9.92 -1.90 15.75
CA PHE A 43 -9.65 -3.33 15.64
C PHE A 43 -10.41 -4.13 16.69
N LEU A 44 -10.32 -3.74 17.97
CA LEU A 44 -11.03 -4.41 19.07
C LEU A 44 -12.55 -4.44 18.86
N LYS A 45 -13.13 -3.31 18.43
CA LYS A 45 -14.56 -3.21 18.10
C LYS A 45 -14.93 -4.14 16.95
N TYR A 46 -14.12 -4.18 15.90
CA TYR A 46 -14.34 -5.01 14.73
C TYR A 46 -14.28 -6.51 15.08
N VAL A 47 -13.20 -6.97 15.75
CA VAL A 47 -13.06 -8.40 16.04
C VAL A 47 -14.16 -8.91 16.98
N SER A 48 -14.60 -8.06 17.94
CA SER A 48 -15.73 -8.36 18.78
C SER A 48 -17.03 -8.48 17.97
N ALA A 49 -17.29 -7.53 17.05
CA ALA A 49 -18.49 -7.54 16.22
C ALA A 49 -18.50 -8.74 15.24
N ALA A 50 -17.36 -9.05 14.61
CA ALA A 50 -17.23 -10.19 13.69
C ALA A 50 -17.44 -11.52 14.41
N MET A 51 -16.90 -11.66 15.63
CA MET A 51 -17.14 -12.84 16.47
C MET A 51 -18.62 -12.98 16.86
N GLU A 52 -19.28 -11.89 17.23
CA GLU A 52 -20.69 -11.92 17.59
C GLU A 52 -21.59 -12.27 16.42
N GLU A 53 -21.31 -11.78 15.22
CA GLU A 53 -22.01 -12.19 14.00
C GLU A 53 -21.86 -13.70 13.75
N LYS A 54 -20.64 -14.24 13.88
CA LYS A 54 -20.39 -15.67 13.76
C LYS A 54 -21.08 -16.46 14.85
N ARG A 55 -21.06 -15.98 16.10
CA ARG A 55 -21.77 -16.60 17.23
C ARG A 55 -23.25 -16.73 16.94
N ALA A 56 -23.90 -15.68 16.44
CA ALA A 56 -25.30 -15.73 16.06
C ALA A 56 -25.59 -16.78 14.96
N GLN A 57 -24.67 -16.92 13.98
CA GLN A 57 -24.78 -18.00 12.97
C GLN A 57 -24.63 -19.38 13.57
N LEU A 58 -23.72 -19.59 14.52
CA LEU A 58 -23.55 -20.85 15.24
C LEU A 58 -24.77 -21.17 16.09
N GLU A 59 -25.34 -20.18 16.79
CA GLU A 59 -26.60 -20.35 17.56
C GLU A 59 -27.75 -20.77 16.65
N GLU A 60 -27.86 -20.21 15.45
CA GLU A 60 -28.86 -20.64 14.46
C GLU A 60 -28.58 -22.07 13.95
N GLY A 61 -27.30 -22.40 13.71
CA GLY A 61 -26.86 -23.74 13.30
C GLY A 61 -27.12 -24.83 14.36
N LEU A 62 -27.25 -24.46 15.64
CA LEU A 62 -27.56 -25.35 16.75
C LEU A 62 -29.06 -25.54 16.99
N ARG A 63 -29.94 -24.82 16.27
CA ARG A 63 -31.39 -25.02 16.35
C ARG A 63 -31.83 -26.35 15.73
N PRO A 64 -33.03 -26.88 16.07
CA PRO A 64 -33.53 -28.10 15.47
C PRO A 64 -33.48 -28.10 13.95
N GLY A 65 -32.78 -29.07 13.36
CA GLY A 65 -32.56 -29.17 11.92
C GLY A 65 -31.46 -28.22 11.38
N GLY A 66 -30.71 -27.56 12.25
CA GLY A 66 -29.61 -26.71 11.87
C GLY A 66 -28.39 -27.50 11.38
N TRP A 67 -27.59 -26.85 10.53
CA TRP A 67 -26.44 -27.43 9.84
C TRP A 67 -25.32 -27.91 10.79
N LEU A 68 -25.14 -27.25 11.93
CA LEU A 68 -24.03 -27.52 12.86
C LEU A 68 -24.24 -28.78 13.68
N LEU A 69 -25.51 -29.24 13.83
CA LEU A 69 -25.82 -30.42 14.62
C LEU A 69 -25.14 -31.68 14.07
N ALA A 70 -25.24 -31.88 12.75
CA ALA A 70 -24.64 -33.04 12.09
C ALA A 70 -23.10 -33.02 12.20
N ASP A 71 -22.48 -31.85 12.03
CA ASP A 71 -21.03 -31.70 12.13
C ASP A 71 -20.49 -31.99 13.54
N LEU A 72 -21.29 -31.69 14.56
CA LEU A 72 -20.97 -31.99 15.97
C LEU A 72 -21.43 -33.36 16.44
N GLY A 73 -22.06 -34.16 15.56
CA GLY A 73 -22.52 -35.54 15.87
C GLY A 73 -23.77 -35.59 16.75
N PHE A 74 -24.64 -34.57 16.71
CA PHE A 74 -25.91 -34.56 17.40
C PHE A 74 -27.06 -35.04 16.49
N ASP A 75 -27.79 -36.04 16.90
CA ASP A 75 -29.02 -36.51 16.19
C ASP A 75 -30.26 -35.64 16.46
N GLY A 76 -30.12 -34.58 17.25
CA GLY A 76 -31.17 -33.63 17.65
C GLY A 76 -30.62 -32.46 18.41
N GLU A 77 -31.46 -31.72 19.15
CA GLU A 77 -30.99 -30.58 19.95
C GLU A 77 -29.88 -30.98 20.94
N PRO A 78 -28.79 -30.20 21.02
CA PRO A 78 -27.76 -30.43 22.00
C PRO A 78 -28.31 -30.16 23.42
N PRO A 79 -27.78 -30.81 24.46
CA PRO A 79 -28.13 -30.48 25.83
C PRO A 79 -27.95 -28.98 26.10
N ALA A 80 -28.92 -28.33 26.76
CA ALA A 80 -28.88 -26.90 27.03
C ALA A 80 -27.58 -26.46 27.76
N ALA A 81 -26.97 -27.32 28.57
CA ALA A 81 -25.71 -27.08 29.24
C ALA A 81 -24.48 -27.14 28.30
N ALA A 82 -24.59 -27.82 27.15
CA ALA A 82 -23.50 -27.92 26.16
C ALA A 82 -23.44 -26.69 25.23
N VAL A 83 -24.56 -26.04 24.95
CA VAL A 83 -24.65 -24.88 24.03
C VAL A 83 -23.67 -23.78 24.40
N PRO A 84 -23.56 -23.30 25.64
CA PRO A 84 -22.58 -22.26 25.99
C PRO A 84 -21.14 -22.72 25.77
N GLN A 85 -20.81 -23.99 25.98
CA GLN A 85 -19.47 -24.54 25.77
C GLN A 85 -19.12 -24.61 24.28
N ILE A 86 -20.07 -25.04 23.44
CA ILE A 86 -19.90 -25.06 21.98
C ILE A 86 -19.71 -23.64 21.45
N LEU A 87 -20.50 -22.67 21.91
CA LEU A 87 -20.43 -21.29 21.48
C LEU A 87 -19.16 -20.56 21.97
N GLU A 88 -18.41 -21.11 22.92
CA GLU A 88 -17.11 -20.62 23.35
C GLU A 88 -15.95 -21.50 22.84
N ASP A 89 -16.23 -22.44 21.92
CA ASP A 89 -15.17 -23.20 21.27
C ASP A 89 -14.42 -22.34 20.26
N ARG A 90 -13.16 -22.05 20.57
CA ARG A 90 -12.28 -21.22 19.76
C ARG A 90 -12.16 -21.72 18.31
N GLU A 91 -12.13 -23.03 18.11
CA GLU A 91 -11.88 -23.63 16.78
C GLU A 91 -12.99 -23.32 15.78
N LEU A 92 -14.22 -23.17 16.25
CA LEU A 92 -15.37 -22.78 15.40
C LEU A 92 -15.26 -21.37 14.83
N TYR A 93 -14.46 -20.52 15.44
CA TYR A 93 -14.17 -19.15 14.97
C TYR A 93 -12.88 -19.10 14.14
N THR A 94 -11.79 -19.62 14.70
CA THR A 94 -10.47 -19.56 14.04
C THR A 94 -10.44 -20.40 12.76
N GLY A 95 -11.14 -21.54 12.71
CA GLY A 95 -11.32 -22.33 11.49
C GLY A 95 -12.12 -21.61 10.39
N ALA A 96 -12.90 -20.60 10.74
CA ALA A 96 -13.61 -19.72 9.80
C ALA A 96 -12.82 -18.42 9.50
N GLY A 97 -11.57 -18.30 9.96
CA GLY A 97 -10.75 -17.11 9.80
C GLY A 97 -11.25 -15.91 10.61
N ILE A 98 -11.97 -16.15 11.72
CA ILE A 98 -12.49 -15.12 12.62
C ILE A 98 -11.75 -15.21 13.95
N PHE A 99 -11.35 -14.04 14.48
CA PHE A 99 -10.69 -13.99 15.77
C PHE A 99 -11.62 -14.39 16.89
N TYR A 100 -11.16 -15.29 17.76
CA TYR A 100 -11.87 -15.61 18.99
C TYR A 100 -11.61 -14.50 20.02
N VAL A 101 -12.68 -13.92 20.56
CA VAL A 101 -12.64 -12.88 21.59
C VAL A 101 -13.24 -13.45 22.89
N PRO A 102 -12.40 -13.80 23.88
CA PRO A 102 -12.90 -14.30 25.15
C PRO A 102 -13.89 -13.34 25.83
N PRO A 103 -14.83 -13.85 26.64
CA PRO A 103 -15.88 -13.01 27.25
C PRO A 103 -15.36 -11.77 27.99
N THR A 104 -14.21 -11.87 28.63
CA THR A 104 -13.57 -10.74 29.36
C THR A 104 -12.93 -9.68 28.46
N ALA A 105 -12.73 -9.98 27.16
CA ALA A 105 -12.07 -9.10 26.21
C ALA A 105 -13.05 -8.49 25.19
N ARG A 106 -14.36 -8.81 25.25
CA ARG A 106 -15.37 -8.33 24.33
C ARG A 106 -15.60 -6.82 24.45
N TRP A 107 -15.98 -6.22 23.34
CA TRP A 107 -16.25 -4.78 23.27
C TRP A 107 -17.26 -4.30 24.32
N GLU A 108 -18.29 -5.10 24.62
CA GLU A 108 -19.33 -4.79 25.62
C GLU A 108 -18.72 -4.54 26.99
N VAL A 109 -17.71 -5.32 27.40
CA VAL A 109 -17.01 -5.15 28.69
C VAL A 109 -16.28 -3.79 28.72
N VAL A 110 -15.60 -3.43 27.63
CA VAL A 110 -14.92 -2.14 27.50
C VAL A 110 -15.94 -0.99 27.50
N LEU A 111 -17.06 -1.16 26.78
CA LEU A 111 -18.12 -0.16 26.69
C LEU A 111 -18.84 0.06 28.02
N GLU A 112 -19.16 -1.01 28.74
CA GLU A 112 -19.76 -0.93 30.08
C GLU A 112 -18.82 -0.21 31.04
N ARG A 113 -17.54 -0.52 30.98
CA ARG A 113 -16.54 0.18 31.77
C ARG A 113 -16.47 1.68 31.43
N ALA A 114 -16.52 2.03 30.13
CA ALA A 114 -16.53 3.42 29.70
C ALA A 114 -17.81 4.19 30.10
N LYS A 115 -18.94 3.51 30.36
CA LYS A 115 -20.19 4.09 30.83
C LYS A 115 -20.28 4.20 32.36
N GLY A 116 -19.51 3.36 33.09
CA GLY A 116 -19.50 3.29 34.55
C GLY A 116 -18.61 4.35 35.22
N THR A 117 -18.31 4.11 36.50
CA THR A 117 -17.29 4.85 37.22
C THR A 117 -15.91 4.44 36.70
N LEU A 118 -15.00 5.40 36.54
CA LEU A 118 -13.66 5.16 35.97
C LEU A 118 -12.62 4.80 37.06
N ASP A 119 -13.06 4.13 38.13
CA ASP A 119 -12.21 3.69 39.25
C ASP A 119 -11.35 2.46 38.89
N ASP A 120 -10.83 1.71 39.86
CA ASP A 120 -10.02 0.52 39.61
C ASP A 120 -10.88 -0.72 39.24
N PRO A 121 -10.54 -1.49 38.18
CA PRO A 121 -9.47 -1.22 37.22
C PRO A 121 -9.80 -0.04 36.30
N THR A 122 -8.80 0.76 35.91
CA THR A 122 -8.98 1.86 34.97
C THR A 122 -9.45 1.35 33.61
N LEU A 123 -10.13 2.19 32.82
CA LEU A 123 -10.56 1.84 31.46
C LEU A 123 -9.35 1.45 30.57
N GLY A 124 -8.24 2.21 30.71
CA GLY A 124 -7.01 1.89 29.99
C GLY A 124 -6.48 0.49 30.30
N LYS A 125 -6.52 0.06 31.57
CA LYS A 125 -6.12 -1.29 31.97
C LYS A 125 -7.07 -2.37 31.43
N VAL A 126 -8.36 -2.11 31.40
CA VAL A 126 -9.35 -3.04 30.79
C VAL A 126 -9.06 -3.25 29.31
N ILE A 127 -8.78 -2.17 28.57
CA ILE A 127 -8.44 -2.23 27.15
C ILE A 127 -7.13 -2.98 26.94
N ASP A 128 -6.07 -2.65 27.66
CA ASP A 128 -4.77 -3.33 27.55
C ASP A 128 -4.91 -4.84 27.85
N THR A 129 -5.68 -5.20 28.88
CA THR A 129 -5.96 -6.61 29.21
C THR A 129 -6.76 -7.31 28.10
N ALA A 130 -7.73 -6.63 27.50
CA ALA A 130 -8.48 -7.17 26.37
C ALA A 130 -7.58 -7.46 25.17
N MET A 131 -6.68 -6.53 24.81
CA MET A 131 -5.70 -6.70 23.72
C MET A 131 -4.77 -7.88 23.98
N GLU A 132 -4.18 -7.97 25.17
CA GLU A 132 -3.31 -9.07 25.58
C GLU A 132 -4.05 -10.42 25.52
N THR A 133 -5.30 -10.44 25.97
CA THR A 133 -6.12 -11.65 25.99
C THR A 133 -6.44 -12.11 24.57
N ILE A 134 -6.78 -11.20 23.65
CA ILE A 134 -7.03 -11.53 22.24
C ILE A 134 -5.77 -12.12 21.60
N GLU A 135 -4.59 -11.51 21.79
CA GLU A 135 -3.32 -12.07 21.27
C GLU A 135 -3.08 -13.49 21.80
N LYS A 136 -3.29 -13.72 23.09
CA LYS A 136 -3.07 -15.03 23.71
C LYS A 136 -3.93 -16.14 23.11
N PHE A 137 -5.16 -15.84 22.72
CA PHE A 137 -6.11 -16.83 22.21
C PHE A 137 -6.11 -16.97 20.69
N ASN A 138 -5.37 -16.12 19.97
CA ASN A 138 -5.28 -16.14 18.50
C ASN A 138 -3.83 -16.23 18.04
N THR A 139 -3.39 -17.44 17.70
CA THR A 139 -1.98 -17.72 17.33
C THR A 139 -1.55 -17.06 16.03
N SER A 140 -2.47 -16.59 15.19
CA SER A 140 -2.20 -15.78 14.01
C SER A 140 -1.71 -14.37 14.35
N LEU A 141 -1.95 -13.90 15.59
CA LEU A 141 -1.40 -12.65 16.09
C LEU A 141 -0.12 -12.91 16.89
N LYS A 142 0.99 -12.35 16.45
CA LYS A 142 2.22 -12.39 17.25
C LYS A 142 2.07 -11.57 18.53
N LYS A 143 2.73 -12.00 19.59
CA LYS A 143 2.74 -11.27 20.86
C LYS A 143 3.29 -9.86 20.67
N GLY A 144 2.57 -8.87 21.19
CA GLY A 144 2.94 -7.46 21.11
C GLY A 144 2.52 -6.78 19.79
N THR A 145 1.70 -7.45 18.96
CA THR A 145 1.07 -6.86 17.75
C THR A 145 0.05 -5.79 18.14
N LEU A 146 -0.84 -6.11 19.08
CA LEU A 146 -1.88 -5.17 19.49
C LEU A 146 -1.32 -4.12 20.47
N PRO A 147 -1.72 -2.84 20.35
CA PRO A 147 -1.22 -1.80 21.21
C PRO A 147 -1.69 -1.99 22.67
N GLN A 148 -0.76 -2.00 23.60
CA GLN A 148 -0.99 -2.14 25.05
C GLN A 148 -0.43 -0.89 25.75
N GLN A 149 -0.99 0.28 25.46
CA GLN A 149 -0.50 1.56 25.98
C GLN A 149 -1.62 2.47 26.47
N TYR A 150 -2.85 1.94 26.59
CA TYR A 150 -4.02 2.72 27.00
C TYR A 150 -3.98 3.08 28.49
N ASN A 151 -3.30 2.27 29.32
CA ASN A 151 -3.09 2.53 30.73
C ASN A 151 -1.81 3.36 31.03
N SER A 152 -1.18 3.93 30.01
CA SER A 152 0.09 4.69 30.18
C SER A 152 -0.08 6.08 30.81
N GLY A 153 -1.31 6.55 31.00
CA GLY A 153 -1.61 7.90 31.49
C GLY A 153 -1.41 9.03 30.46
N ARG A 154 -1.06 8.70 29.22
CA ARG A 154 -0.90 9.68 28.12
C ARG A 154 -2.22 10.27 27.66
N VAL A 155 -3.30 9.49 27.77
CA VAL A 155 -4.68 9.90 27.50
C VAL A 155 -5.45 9.77 28.81
N ASP A 156 -6.16 10.80 29.23
CA ASP A 156 -6.98 10.76 30.42
C ASP A 156 -8.19 9.83 30.24
N GLU A 157 -8.67 9.27 31.35
CA GLU A 157 -9.77 8.29 31.37
C GLU A 157 -11.08 8.84 30.77
N THR A 158 -11.35 10.14 30.93
CA THR A 158 -12.56 10.79 30.41
C THR A 158 -12.49 10.88 28.88
N THR A 159 -11.35 11.26 28.35
CA THR A 159 -11.10 11.30 26.91
C THR A 159 -11.18 9.90 26.30
N LEU A 160 -10.58 8.91 26.97
CA LEU A 160 -10.61 7.52 26.54
C LEU A 160 -12.03 6.95 26.54
N ALA A 161 -12.82 7.21 27.61
CA ALA A 161 -14.23 6.82 27.66
C ALA A 161 -15.08 7.51 26.57
N GLY A 162 -14.80 8.79 26.30
CA GLY A 162 -15.41 9.51 25.21
C GLY A 162 -15.09 8.95 23.83
N LEU A 163 -13.88 8.41 23.64
CA LEU A 163 -13.45 7.75 22.42
C LEU A 163 -14.16 6.41 22.23
N VAL A 164 -14.21 5.56 23.26
CA VAL A 164 -14.94 4.28 23.23
C VAL A 164 -16.41 4.48 22.89
N LYS A 165 -17.09 5.44 23.55
CA LYS A 165 -18.49 5.78 23.27
C LYS A 165 -18.73 6.29 21.84
N LEU A 166 -17.76 6.96 21.26
CA LEU A 166 -17.84 7.44 19.88
C LEU A 166 -17.67 6.28 18.89
N LEU A 167 -16.68 5.43 19.12
CA LEU A 167 -16.41 4.23 18.29
C LEU A 167 -17.50 3.17 18.41
N ASP A 168 -18.26 3.15 19.50
CA ASP A 168 -19.42 2.25 19.66
C ASP A 168 -20.51 2.49 18.60
N ARG A 169 -20.55 3.68 17.99
CA ARG A 169 -21.47 3.99 16.88
C ARG A 169 -21.10 3.33 15.56
N LEU A 170 -19.88 2.78 15.45
CA LEU A 170 -19.46 2.04 14.25
C LEU A 170 -20.24 0.73 14.18
N THR A 171 -20.84 0.48 13.04
CA THR A 171 -21.53 -0.77 12.73
C THR A 171 -20.79 -1.50 11.61
N PHE A 172 -20.35 -2.71 11.89
CA PHE A 172 -19.64 -3.59 10.94
C PHE A 172 -20.58 -4.72 10.43
N GLN A 173 -21.87 -4.43 10.29
CA GLN A 173 -22.81 -5.39 9.71
C GLN A 173 -22.68 -5.42 8.20
N ALA A 174 -22.77 -6.62 7.61
CA ALA A 174 -22.79 -6.80 6.18
C ALA A 174 -23.86 -5.90 5.53
N GLN A 175 -23.46 -5.14 4.51
CA GLN A 175 -24.33 -4.24 3.76
C GLN A 175 -24.54 -4.81 2.35
N VAL A 176 -25.69 -4.53 1.77
CA VAL A 176 -25.94 -4.82 0.35
C VAL A 176 -25.58 -3.53 -0.41
N GLY A 177 -24.58 -3.60 -1.27
CA GLY A 177 -24.17 -2.48 -2.12
C GLY A 177 -25.27 -2.08 -3.11
N GLU A 178 -25.11 -0.91 -3.73
CA GLU A 178 -26.05 -0.40 -4.76
C GLU A 178 -26.12 -1.35 -5.98
N ASP A 179 -25.09 -2.14 -6.22
CA ASP A 179 -24.97 -3.17 -7.25
C ASP A 179 -25.62 -4.51 -6.87
N GLY A 180 -26.20 -4.61 -5.66
CA GLY A 180 -26.82 -5.83 -5.12
C GLY A 180 -25.80 -6.83 -4.56
N GLN A 181 -24.51 -6.55 -4.58
CA GLN A 181 -23.49 -7.39 -3.95
C GLN A 181 -23.49 -7.21 -2.43
N ARG A 182 -23.29 -8.30 -1.71
CA ARG A 182 -23.20 -8.30 -0.26
C ARG A 182 -21.76 -8.03 0.17
N VAL A 183 -21.49 -6.82 0.66
CA VAL A 183 -20.19 -6.46 1.23
C VAL A 183 -20.13 -6.99 2.66
N GLY A 184 -19.20 -7.88 2.94
CA GLY A 184 -19.02 -8.47 4.26
C GLY A 184 -18.47 -7.46 5.28
N ALA A 185 -18.65 -7.76 6.57
CA ALA A 185 -18.09 -6.94 7.66
C ALA A 185 -16.55 -6.79 7.54
N ARG A 186 -15.88 -7.82 7.05
CA ARG A 186 -14.42 -7.85 6.81
C ARG A 186 -13.99 -6.85 5.76
N ASP A 187 -14.64 -6.84 4.59
CA ASP A 187 -14.30 -5.95 3.48
C ASP A 187 -14.53 -4.50 3.86
N LEU A 188 -15.65 -4.23 4.54
CA LEU A 188 -15.98 -2.92 5.05
C LEU A 188 -14.93 -2.41 6.05
N MET A 189 -14.46 -3.29 6.95
CA MET A 189 -13.41 -2.93 7.89
C MET A 189 -12.07 -2.70 7.19
N GLY A 190 -11.73 -3.53 6.19
CA GLY A 190 -10.54 -3.36 5.36
C GLY A 190 -10.50 -1.99 4.70
N GLU A 191 -11.58 -1.59 4.02
CA GLU A 191 -11.70 -0.26 3.40
C GLU A 191 -11.55 0.89 4.42
N VAL A 192 -12.18 0.74 5.57
CA VAL A 192 -12.12 1.72 6.66
C VAL A 192 -10.69 1.83 7.19
N TYR A 193 -10.02 0.70 7.40
CA TYR A 193 -8.66 0.65 7.93
C TYR A 193 -7.66 1.27 6.93
N GLU A 194 -7.74 0.91 5.65
CA GLU A 194 -6.94 1.49 4.57
C GLU A 194 -7.16 3.00 4.43
N TYR A 195 -8.41 3.45 4.47
CA TYR A 195 -8.74 4.88 4.45
C TYR A 195 -8.05 5.64 5.58
N PHE A 196 -8.04 5.04 6.79
CA PHE A 196 -7.40 5.63 7.95
C PHE A 196 -5.89 5.69 7.82
N LEU A 197 -5.26 4.59 7.41
CA LEU A 197 -3.83 4.57 7.15
C LEU A 197 -3.43 5.66 6.15
N ALA A 198 -4.20 5.80 5.07
CA ALA A 198 -3.99 6.85 4.07
C ALA A 198 -4.11 8.27 4.67
N GLN A 199 -5.13 8.52 5.50
CA GLN A 199 -5.35 9.85 6.11
C GLN A 199 -4.28 10.20 7.15
N PHE A 200 -3.80 9.22 7.92
CA PHE A 200 -2.74 9.46 8.89
C PHE A 200 -1.38 9.69 8.22
N ALA A 201 -1.07 8.95 7.17
CA ALA A 201 0.12 9.19 6.37
C ALA A 201 0.20 10.64 5.84
N LEU A 202 -0.97 11.24 5.51
CA LEU A 202 -1.06 12.65 5.10
C LEU A 202 -0.70 13.63 6.21
N GLN A 203 -1.01 13.31 7.48
CA GLN A 203 -0.79 14.21 8.61
C GLN A 203 0.62 14.14 9.18
N GLU A 204 1.26 12.98 9.10
CA GLU A 204 2.65 12.79 9.56
C GLU A 204 3.64 13.60 8.73
N GLY A 205 3.29 13.98 7.51
CA GLY A 205 4.06 14.87 6.66
C GLY A 205 5.46 14.32 6.33
N ARG A 206 6.36 15.20 5.87
CA ARG A 206 7.73 14.84 5.43
C ARG A 206 8.67 14.30 6.52
N LYS A 207 8.27 14.29 7.79
CA LYS A 207 9.13 13.91 8.91
C LYS A 207 9.17 12.41 9.21
N GLY A 208 8.19 11.63 8.72
CA GLY A 208 8.08 10.21 9.03
C GLY A 208 8.86 9.25 8.12
N GLY A 209 9.28 9.68 6.94
CA GLY A 209 9.96 8.79 5.96
C GLY A 209 9.08 7.67 5.40
N GLU A 210 7.88 7.51 5.91
CA GLU A 210 6.92 6.49 5.50
C GLU A 210 6.01 7.04 4.40
N TYR A 211 6.24 6.62 3.16
CA TYR A 211 5.38 6.97 2.04
C TYR A 211 4.25 5.94 1.92
N PHE A 212 3.04 6.37 2.20
CA PHE A 212 1.85 5.58 1.84
C PHE A 212 1.80 5.43 0.32
N THR A 213 1.83 4.20 -0.17
CA THR A 213 1.75 3.94 -1.62
C THR A 213 0.32 4.16 -2.10
N PRO A 214 0.08 5.03 -3.10
CA PRO A 214 -1.26 5.25 -3.63
C PRO A 214 -1.88 3.94 -4.16
N PRO A 215 -3.16 3.67 -3.88
CA PRO A 215 -3.81 2.42 -4.31
C PRO A 215 -3.70 2.15 -5.82
N SER A 216 -3.78 3.19 -6.66
CA SER A 216 -3.60 3.04 -8.11
C SER A 216 -2.19 2.60 -8.51
N VAL A 217 -1.15 3.02 -7.77
CA VAL A 217 0.23 2.58 -8.01
C VAL A 217 0.44 1.15 -7.56
N VAL A 218 -0.09 0.78 -6.38
CA VAL A 218 -0.03 -0.61 -5.88
C VAL A 218 -0.72 -1.55 -6.87
N ARG A 219 -1.92 -1.18 -7.31
CA ARG A 219 -2.68 -1.96 -8.27
C ARG A 219 -1.92 -2.12 -9.59
N LEU A 220 -1.32 -1.04 -10.11
CA LEU A 220 -0.52 -1.13 -11.33
C LEU A 220 0.66 -2.08 -11.20
N LEU A 221 1.38 -2.02 -10.05
CA LEU A 221 2.46 -2.97 -9.78
C LEU A 221 1.97 -4.42 -9.82
N VAL A 222 0.88 -4.72 -9.13
CA VAL A 222 0.32 -6.06 -9.05
C VAL A 222 -0.22 -6.53 -10.42
N GLU A 223 -0.92 -5.66 -11.16
CA GLU A 223 -1.43 -5.95 -12.51
C GLU A 223 -0.32 -6.25 -13.54
N MET A 224 0.88 -5.71 -13.33
CA MET A 224 2.03 -5.98 -14.20
C MET A 224 2.88 -7.17 -13.73
N LEU A 225 2.91 -7.42 -12.41
CA LEU A 225 3.62 -8.57 -11.84
C LEU A 225 2.82 -9.86 -11.94
N GLU A 226 1.48 -9.77 -11.89
CA GLU A 226 0.56 -10.92 -11.96
C GLU A 226 0.96 -12.06 -11.03
N PRO A 227 0.86 -11.86 -9.71
CA PRO A 227 1.09 -12.95 -8.76
C PRO A 227 0.09 -14.07 -8.97
N GLU A 228 0.57 -15.32 -8.86
CA GLU A 228 -0.23 -16.52 -9.07
C GLU A 228 -0.38 -17.31 -7.75
N GLU A 229 -1.40 -18.16 -7.72
CA GLU A 229 -1.59 -19.14 -6.65
C GLU A 229 -0.35 -20.03 -6.51
N GLY A 230 0.09 -20.29 -5.28
CA GLY A 230 1.27 -21.11 -4.97
C GLY A 230 2.59 -20.34 -5.00
N GLU A 231 2.60 -19.07 -5.39
CA GLU A 231 3.80 -18.24 -5.40
C GLU A 231 4.11 -17.63 -4.01
N ARG A 232 5.39 -17.33 -3.81
CA ARG A 232 5.91 -16.60 -2.65
C ARG A 232 6.06 -15.14 -3.02
N VAL A 233 5.34 -14.29 -2.31
CA VAL A 233 5.34 -12.83 -2.50
C VAL A 233 6.12 -12.19 -1.36
N LEU A 234 7.14 -11.39 -1.67
CA LEU A 234 7.96 -10.68 -0.69
C LEU A 234 7.89 -9.17 -0.89
N ASP A 235 7.71 -8.44 0.23
CA ASP A 235 7.96 -6.99 0.30
C ASP A 235 8.98 -6.69 1.40
N PRO A 236 10.24 -6.35 1.06
CA PRO A 236 11.29 -6.10 2.06
C PRO A 236 11.17 -4.73 2.76
N ALA A 237 10.19 -3.92 2.40
CA ALA A 237 9.88 -2.61 3.01
C ALA A 237 8.37 -2.41 3.07
N CYS A 238 7.66 -3.40 3.66
CA CYS A 238 6.22 -3.61 3.46
C CYS A 238 5.31 -2.50 4.05
N GLY A 239 5.86 -1.62 4.88
CA GLY A 239 5.05 -0.58 5.50
C GLY A 239 3.87 -1.19 6.26
N SER A 240 2.67 -0.73 5.97
CA SER A 240 1.41 -1.26 6.56
C SER A 240 0.86 -2.52 5.85
N GLY A 241 1.59 -3.12 4.91
CA GLY A 241 1.19 -4.36 4.23
C GLY A 241 0.16 -4.19 3.11
N GLY A 242 -0.11 -2.95 2.66
CA GLY A 242 -1.14 -2.69 1.64
C GLY A 242 -0.89 -3.36 0.28
N MET A 243 0.38 -3.62 -0.09
CA MET A 243 0.70 -4.32 -1.32
C MET A 243 0.27 -5.79 -1.29
N PHE A 244 0.37 -6.45 -0.15
CA PHE A 244 -0.07 -7.85 0.01
C PHE A 244 -1.57 -8.00 -0.15
N VAL A 245 -2.34 -7.05 0.41
CA VAL A 245 -3.81 -7.03 0.26
C VAL A 245 -4.20 -6.98 -1.22
N GLN A 246 -3.51 -6.17 -2.01
CA GLN A 246 -3.80 -6.07 -3.44
C GLN A 246 -3.31 -7.30 -4.22
N ALA A 247 -2.18 -7.91 -3.82
CA ALA A 247 -1.68 -9.13 -4.46
C ALA A 247 -2.66 -10.30 -4.28
N GLU A 248 -3.15 -10.54 -3.05
CA GLU A 248 -4.15 -11.58 -2.81
C GLU A 248 -5.48 -11.31 -3.53
N LYS A 249 -5.94 -10.06 -3.51
CA LYS A 249 -7.14 -9.65 -4.23
C LYS A 249 -7.00 -9.89 -5.74
N PHE A 250 -5.81 -9.67 -6.30
CA PHE A 250 -5.54 -9.96 -7.70
C PHE A 250 -5.68 -11.46 -7.98
N VAL A 251 -5.07 -12.32 -7.18
CA VAL A 251 -5.18 -13.78 -7.31
C VAL A 251 -6.64 -14.23 -7.24
N GLU A 252 -7.40 -13.75 -6.25
CA GLU A 252 -8.83 -14.07 -6.09
C GLU A 252 -9.67 -13.64 -7.29
N THR A 253 -9.46 -12.42 -7.82
CA THR A 253 -10.22 -11.90 -8.96
C THR A 253 -9.89 -12.61 -10.27
N HIS A 254 -8.74 -13.27 -10.35
CA HIS A 254 -8.33 -14.09 -11.50
C HIS A 254 -8.60 -15.59 -11.31
N GLY A 255 -9.42 -15.95 -10.31
CA GLY A 255 -9.92 -17.32 -10.10
C GLY A 255 -8.96 -18.26 -9.35
N GLY A 256 -7.87 -17.74 -8.79
CA GLY A 256 -6.96 -18.48 -7.91
C GLY A 256 -7.44 -18.49 -6.45
N ASP A 257 -6.89 -19.41 -5.67
CA ASP A 257 -7.11 -19.43 -4.22
C ASP A 257 -6.11 -18.49 -3.53
N ARG A 258 -6.62 -17.37 -3.02
CA ARG A 258 -5.82 -16.39 -2.28
C ARG A 258 -5.14 -16.96 -1.04
N MET A 259 -5.73 -18.00 -0.42
CA MET A 259 -5.17 -18.66 0.76
C MET A 259 -3.92 -19.49 0.43
N ASN A 260 -3.65 -19.73 -0.85
CA ASN A 260 -2.49 -20.47 -1.34
C ASN A 260 -1.38 -19.54 -1.87
N VAL A 261 -1.32 -18.31 -1.39
CA VAL A 261 -0.21 -17.37 -1.64
C VAL A 261 0.60 -17.23 -0.36
N ALA A 262 1.89 -17.51 -0.43
CA ALA A 262 2.77 -17.38 0.74
C ALA A 262 3.35 -15.95 0.79
N VAL A 263 2.99 -15.20 1.82
CA VAL A 263 3.29 -13.77 1.96
C VAL A 263 4.39 -13.55 2.99
N TYR A 264 5.44 -12.83 2.59
CA TYR A 264 6.59 -12.49 3.41
C TYR A 264 6.84 -10.98 3.37
N GLY A 265 7.14 -10.39 4.51
CA GLY A 265 7.43 -8.97 4.57
C GLY A 265 8.44 -8.61 5.62
N GLN A 266 9.00 -7.42 5.50
CA GLN A 266 9.85 -6.85 6.53
C GLN A 266 9.60 -5.35 6.68
N GLU A 267 9.56 -4.90 7.93
CA GLU A 267 9.38 -3.50 8.28
C GLU A 267 10.29 -3.14 9.46
N ARG A 268 10.98 -2.01 9.36
CA ARG A 268 11.93 -1.55 10.37
C ARG A 268 11.26 -0.88 11.56
N ASN A 269 10.18 -0.14 11.33
CA ASN A 269 9.49 0.63 12.35
C ASN A 269 8.53 -0.27 13.13
N LEU A 270 8.76 -0.42 14.46
CA LEU A 270 7.91 -1.24 15.34
C LEU A 270 6.42 -0.90 15.22
N THR A 271 6.12 0.36 15.11
CA THR A 271 4.76 0.88 15.07
C THR A 271 4.08 0.49 13.75
N THR A 272 4.78 0.65 12.63
CA THR A 272 4.31 0.29 11.29
C THR A 272 4.24 -1.23 11.12
N TRP A 273 5.20 -1.97 11.67
CA TRP A 273 5.17 -3.44 11.73
C TRP A 273 3.90 -3.97 12.45
N ARG A 274 3.52 -3.37 13.59
CA ARG A 274 2.26 -3.69 14.28
C ARG A 274 1.04 -3.38 13.42
N LEU A 275 1.04 -2.22 12.74
CA LEU A 275 -0.05 -1.87 11.82
C LEU A 275 -0.17 -2.85 10.67
N ALA A 276 0.96 -3.33 10.11
CA ALA A 276 0.96 -4.36 9.08
C ALA A 276 0.30 -5.64 9.57
N HIS A 277 0.70 -6.15 10.74
CA HIS A 277 0.07 -7.33 11.34
C HIS A 277 -1.43 -7.16 11.55
N MET A 278 -1.86 -6.01 12.07
CA MET A 278 -3.29 -5.73 12.26
C MET A 278 -4.04 -5.63 10.92
N ASN A 279 -3.48 -4.94 9.94
CA ASN A 279 -4.07 -4.79 8.61
C ASN A 279 -4.26 -6.15 7.93
N LEU A 280 -3.20 -6.94 7.88
CA LEU A 280 -3.21 -8.25 7.23
C LEU A 280 -4.14 -9.23 7.97
N ALA A 281 -4.16 -9.17 9.30
CA ALA A 281 -5.09 -9.95 10.11
C ALA A 281 -6.57 -9.59 9.83
N ILE A 282 -6.90 -8.31 9.67
CA ILE A 282 -8.24 -7.84 9.28
C ILE A 282 -8.63 -8.44 7.91
N HIS A 283 -7.71 -8.44 6.96
CA HIS A 283 -7.93 -9.04 5.63
C HIS A 283 -7.86 -10.58 5.64
N GLY A 284 -7.46 -11.19 6.78
CA GLY A 284 -7.30 -12.63 6.95
C GLY A 284 -6.16 -13.21 6.14
N ILE A 285 -5.14 -12.38 5.93
CA ILE A 285 -3.91 -12.74 5.24
C ILE A 285 -2.94 -13.32 6.25
N GLU A 286 -2.51 -14.55 6.01
CA GLU A 286 -1.45 -15.18 6.77
C GLU A 286 -0.09 -14.67 6.25
N VAL A 287 0.72 -14.08 7.13
CA VAL A 287 1.96 -13.40 6.74
C VAL A 287 3.10 -13.69 7.68
N ASP A 288 4.29 -13.85 7.14
CA ASP A 288 5.53 -13.84 7.92
C ASP A 288 6.23 -12.47 7.76
N LEU A 289 6.16 -11.64 8.82
CA LEU A 289 6.84 -10.32 8.88
C LEU A 289 8.16 -10.37 9.68
N GLY A 290 8.77 -11.55 9.82
CA GLY A 290 9.93 -11.75 10.67
C GLY A 290 9.58 -11.84 12.16
N GLU A 291 10.55 -12.16 13.00
CA GLU A 291 10.35 -12.30 14.45
C GLU A 291 10.17 -10.94 15.15
N GLU A 292 10.80 -9.90 14.62
CA GLU A 292 10.82 -8.54 15.16
C GLU A 292 10.91 -7.51 14.02
N PRO A 293 10.56 -6.24 14.28
CA PRO A 293 10.83 -5.17 13.32
C PRO A 293 12.33 -5.03 13.08
N ALA A 294 12.75 -5.07 11.82
CA ALA A 294 14.16 -5.11 11.47
C ALA A 294 14.48 -4.37 10.16
N ASP A 295 15.70 -3.84 10.09
CA ASP A 295 16.25 -3.23 8.88
C ASP A 295 16.68 -4.30 7.88
N SER A 296 16.11 -4.27 6.67
CA SER A 296 16.32 -5.29 5.62
C SER A 296 17.75 -5.36 5.11
N PHE A 297 18.52 -4.29 5.28
CA PHE A 297 19.94 -4.30 4.91
C PHE A 297 20.82 -4.95 5.97
N HIS A 298 20.57 -4.66 7.27
CA HIS A 298 21.44 -5.04 8.38
C HIS A 298 20.96 -6.25 9.17
N ASN A 299 19.66 -6.55 9.15
CA ASN A 299 19.06 -7.69 9.84
C ASN A 299 17.95 -8.29 8.97
N ASP A 300 18.35 -8.96 7.90
CA ASP A 300 17.41 -9.61 6.97
C ASP A 300 16.78 -10.85 7.61
N GLN A 301 15.53 -10.71 8.07
CA GLN A 301 14.77 -11.77 8.74
C GLN A 301 14.43 -12.93 7.77
N HIS A 302 14.52 -12.69 6.46
CA HIS A 302 14.22 -13.66 5.41
C HIS A 302 15.46 -14.03 4.58
N GLY A 303 16.64 -14.07 5.19
CA GLY A 303 17.94 -14.28 4.52
C GLY A 303 18.00 -15.48 3.57
N GLY A 304 17.35 -16.58 3.94
CA GLY A 304 17.28 -17.81 3.12
C GLY A 304 16.10 -17.87 2.14
N LEU A 305 15.19 -16.91 2.15
CA LEU A 305 14.00 -16.91 1.30
C LEU A 305 14.36 -16.63 -0.16
N LYS A 306 13.75 -17.39 -1.06
CA LYS A 306 13.70 -17.14 -2.49
C LYS A 306 12.23 -16.93 -2.88
N ALA A 307 11.90 -15.75 -3.38
CA ALA A 307 10.55 -15.33 -3.73
C ALA A 307 10.32 -15.38 -5.24
N ASP A 308 9.12 -15.71 -5.62
CA ASP A 308 8.69 -15.74 -7.02
C ASP A 308 8.29 -14.33 -7.49
N VAL A 309 7.69 -13.55 -6.59
CA VAL A 309 7.35 -12.13 -6.79
C VAL A 309 7.93 -11.28 -5.68
N VAL A 310 8.66 -10.22 -6.03
CA VAL A 310 9.14 -9.22 -5.06
C VAL A 310 8.58 -7.86 -5.47
N LEU A 311 7.92 -7.17 -4.54
CA LEU A 311 7.35 -5.86 -4.82
C LEU A 311 7.65 -4.91 -3.65
N ALA A 312 7.95 -3.66 -3.94
CA ALA A 312 8.26 -2.69 -2.90
C ALA A 312 8.04 -1.24 -3.32
N ASN A 313 7.70 -0.43 -2.34
CA ASN A 313 7.84 1.02 -2.38
C ASN A 313 8.79 1.47 -1.25
N PRO A 314 10.09 1.23 -1.37
CA PRO A 314 11.04 1.57 -0.33
C PRO A 314 11.18 3.09 -0.19
N PRO A 315 11.67 3.59 0.95
CA PRO A 315 11.92 5.01 1.12
C PRO A 315 12.94 5.52 0.09
N PHE A 316 12.60 6.63 -0.62
CA PHE A 316 13.41 7.17 -1.72
C PHE A 316 14.64 7.91 -1.24
N ASN A 317 15.76 7.70 -1.92
CA ASN A 317 16.99 8.51 -1.77
C ASN A 317 17.53 8.58 -0.33
N ILE A 318 17.45 7.49 0.44
CA ILE A 318 18.01 7.46 1.80
C ILE A 318 19.53 7.58 1.72
N SER A 319 20.10 8.53 2.47
CA SER A 319 21.56 8.71 2.62
C SER A 319 22.13 7.92 3.81
N ASP A 320 21.36 7.77 4.88
CA ASP A 320 21.84 7.17 6.13
C ASP A 320 21.35 5.71 6.27
N TRP A 321 21.71 4.87 5.29
CA TRP A 321 21.29 3.47 5.26
C TRP A 321 22.39 2.48 5.76
N GLY A 322 23.54 3.02 6.25
CA GLY A 322 24.64 2.21 6.78
C GLY A 322 25.47 1.47 5.72
N GLY A 323 25.44 1.93 4.47
CA GLY A 323 26.12 1.30 3.33
C GLY A 323 27.62 1.12 3.49
N GLU A 324 28.29 1.93 4.33
CA GLU A 324 29.72 1.80 4.65
C GLU A 324 30.04 0.44 5.28
N GLN A 325 29.12 -0.15 6.04
CA GLN A 325 29.29 -1.43 6.71
C GLN A 325 29.00 -2.61 5.78
N LEU A 326 28.38 -2.36 4.63
CA LEU A 326 27.90 -3.38 3.68
C LEU A 326 28.68 -3.37 2.36
N GLY A 327 29.86 -2.76 2.32
CA GLY A 327 30.65 -2.60 1.08
C GLY A 327 31.06 -3.90 0.39
N LEU A 328 31.12 -5.02 1.12
CA LEU A 328 31.48 -6.36 0.62
C LEU A 328 30.30 -7.36 0.74
N ASP A 329 29.07 -6.87 0.77
CA ASP A 329 27.89 -7.73 0.88
C ASP A 329 27.65 -8.48 -0.44
N ASP A 330 27.37 -9.78 -0.36
CA ASP A 330 27.16 -10.68 -1.50
C ASP A 330 25.93 -10.29 -2.36
N ARG A 331 25.04 -9.47 -1.82
CA ARG A 331 23.87 -8.93 -2.55
C ARG A 331 24.25 -7.97 -3.68
N TRP A 332 25.46 -7.39 -3.63
CA TRP A 332 25.90 -6.36 -4.60
C TRP A 332 26.48 -6.94 -5.88
N ALA A 333 25.73 -7.84 -6.53
CA ALA A 333 26.17 -8.54 -7.75
C ALA A 333 26.47 -7.59 -8.93
N TYR A 334 25.86 -6.42 -8.98
CA TYR A 334 26.00 -5.43 -10.05
C TYR A 334 26.92 -4.25 -9.67
N GLY A 335 27.50 -4.31 -8.50
CA GLY A 335 28.40 -3.28 -7.97
C GLY A 335 27.90 -2.69 -6.65
N THR A 336 28.85 -2.22 -5.83
CA THR A 336 28.54 -1.66 -4.52
C THR A 336 27.71 -0.38 -4.64
N PRO A 337 26.49 -0.31 -4.04
CA PRO A 337 25.68 0.88 -4.08
C PRO A 337 26.34 2.08 -3.37
N PRO A 338 26.08 3.32 -3.82
CA PRO A 338 26.64 4.49 -3.17
C PRO A 338 26.13 4.65 -1.74
N VAL A 339 27.03 4.97 -0.81
CA VAL A 339 26.69 5.21 0.61
C VAL A 339 25.64 6.32 0.78
N GLY A 340 25.67 7.33 -0.08
CA GLY A 340 24.75 8.47 -0.03
C GLY A 340 23.37 8.24 -0.66
N ASN A 341 23.08 7.04 -1.20
CA ASN A 341 21.77 6.75 -1.80
C ASN A 341 21.48 5.24 -1.87
N ALA A 342 20.42 4.80 -1.21
CA ALA A 342 20.04 3.39 -1.10
C ALA A 342 19.22 2.84 -2.28
N ASN A 343 18.85 3.64 -3.30
CA ASN A 343 17.95 3.20 -4.36
C ASN A 343 18.43 1.90 -5.04
N PHE A 344 19.70 1.82 -5.40
CA PHE A 344 20.29 0.63 -6.02
C PHE A 344 20.63 -0.49 -5.02
N ALA A 345 20.73 -0.17 -3.73
CA ALA A 345 20.81 -1.19 -2.69
C ALA A 345 19.47 -1.93 -2.57
N TRP A 346 18.34 -1.22 -2.57
CA TRP A 346 17.02 -1.82 -2.60
C TRP A 346 16.81 -2.72 -3.82
N MET A 347 17.14 -2.23 -5.02
CA MET A 347 17.02 -3.05 -6.24
C MET A 347 17.84 -4.34 -6.14
N GLN A 348 19.11 -4.26 -5.73
CA GLN A 348 19.98 -5.45 -5.64
C GLN A 348 19.55 -6.37 -4.49
N HIS A 349 19.08 -5.84 -3.37
CA HIS A 349 18.49 -6.65 -2.31
C HIS A 349 17.28 -7.44 -2.82
N MET A 350 16.35 -6.82 -3.56
CA MET A 350 15.20 -7.51 -4.14
C MET A 350 15.62 -8.60 -5.14
N VAL A 351 16.56 -8.29 -6.02
CA VAL A 351 17.09 -9.26 -7.00
C VAL A 351 17.77 -10.44 -6.30
N SER A 352 18.49 -10.21 -5.21
CA SER A 352 19.11 -11.28 -4.42
C SER A 352 18.11 -12.28 -3.84
N LYS A 353 16.82 -11.88 -3.75
CA LYS A 353 15.71 -12.70 -3.26
C LYS A 353 15.01 -13.50 -4.35
N PHE A 354 15.37 -13.39 -5.61
CA PHE A 354 14.69 -14.12 -6.68
C PHE A 354 14.79 -15.63 -6.52
N ALA A 355 13.65 -16.28 -6.67
CA ALA A 355 13.59 -17.69 -7.07
C ALA A 355 13.95 -17.82 -8.55
N PRO A 356 14.26 -19.01 -9.05
CA PRO A 356 14.45 -19.23 -10.48
C PRO A 356 13.23 -18.75 -11.28
N GLY A 357 13.44 -17.77 -12.17
CA GLY A 357 12.36 -17.10 -12.90
C GLY A 357 11.61 -16.03 -12.10
N GLY A 358 12.15 -15.63 -10.97
CA GLY A 358 11.57 -14.58 -10.11
C GLY A 358 11.50 -13.23 -10.80
N ARG A 359 10.53 -12.40 -10.35
CA ARG A 359 10.26 -11.08 -10.89
C ARG A 359 10.03 -10.05 -9.80
N ALA A 360 10.33 -8.80 -10.12
CA ALA A 360 10.12 -7.70 -9.16
C ALA A 360 9.53 -6.46 -9.80
N GLY A 361 8.78 -5.71 -8.98
CA GLY A 361 8.32 -4.35 -9.26
C GLY A 361 8.70 -3.41 -8.13
N ILE A 362 9.41 -2.33 -8.44
CA ILE A 362 9.84 -1.37 -7.43
C ILE A 362 9.48 0.06 -7.84
N VAL A 363 8.98 0.80 -6.86
CA VAL A 363 8.74 2.25 -6.99
C VAL A 363 9.99 3.00 -6.59
N LEU A 364 10.50 3.88 -7.45
CA LEU A 364 11.65 4.74 -7.15
C LEU A 364 11.43 6.16 -7.67
N ALA A 365 12.22 7.09 -7.15
CA ALA A 365 12.29 8.44 -7.69
C ALA A 365 12.86 8.43 -9.12
N ASN A 366 12.40 9.35 -9.98
CA ASN A 366 12.82 9.44 -11.39
C ASN A 366 14.35 9.56 -11.58
N GLY A 367 15.08 10.10 -10.57
CA GLY A 367 16.54 10.17 -10.60
C GLY A 367 17.21 8.81 -10.82
N SER A 368 16.61 7.71 -10.35
CA SER A 368 17.13 6.35 -10.53
C SER A 368 17.32 5.96 -12.00
N MET A 369 16.50 6.50 -12.91
CA MET A 369 16.56 6.21 -14.34
C MET A 369 17.78 6.80 -15.06
N SER A 370 18.39 7.84 -14.52
CA SER A 370 19.41 8.63 -15.25
C SER A 370 20.63 9.07 -14.43
N SER A 371 20.58 8.97 -13.09
CA SER A 371 21.71 9.36 -12.22
C SER A 371 22.98 8.57 -12.53
N LYS A 372 24.12 9.26 -12.50
CA LYS A 372 25.47 8.68 -12.60
C LYS A 372 26.26 8.85 -11.30
N SER A 373 25.67 9.47 -10.29
CA SER A 373 26.33 9.80 -9.02
C SER A 373 26.73 8.52 -8.29
N GLY A 374 27.93 8.51 -7.70
CA GLY A 374 28.38 7.43 -6.82
C GLY A 374 28.42 6.04 -7.46
N GLY A 375 28.51 5.91 -8.78
CA GLY A 375 28.54 4.62 -9.48
C GLY A 375 27.15 4.07 -9.87
N GLU A 376 26.06 4.79 -9.59
CA GLU A 376 24.70 4.35 -9.95
C GLU A 376 24.54 4.03 -11.45
N GLY A 377 25.23 4.82 -12.31
CA GLY A 377 25.23 4.60 -13.76
C GLY A 377 25.86 3.26 -14.17
N ASP A 378 26.90 2.83 -13.47
CA ASP A 378 27.57 1.55 -13.75
C ASP A 378 26.76 0.35 -13.26
N ILE A 379 26.14 0.45 -12.08
CA ILE A 379 25.20 -0.57 -11.57
C ILE A 379 24.03 -0.72 -12.53
N ARG A 380 23.41 0.38 -12.94
CA ARG A 380 22.31 0.39 -13.90
C ARG A 380 22.69 -0.26 -15.22
N ARG A 381 23.89 0.08 -15.75
CA ARG A 381 24.42 -0.56 -16.96
C ARG A 381 24.55 -2.06 -16.78
N ALA A 382 25.16 -2.51 -15.69
CA ALA A 382 25.37 -3.94 -15.43
C ALA A 382 24.03 -4.71 -15.35
N MET A 383 23.02 -4.16 -14.66
CA MET A 383 21.67 -4.74 -14.58
C MET A 383 20.98 -4.84 -15.96
N VAL A 384 21.14 -3.83 -16.82
CA VAL A 384 20.57 -3.83 -18.18
C VAL A 384 21.32 -4.80 -19.08
N GLU A 385 22.65 -4.86 -19.02
CA GLU A 385 23.47 -5.79 -19.81
C GLU A 385 23.26 -7.25 -19.41
N ASP A 386 22.91 -7.51 -18.15
CA ASP A 386 22.49 -8.84 -17.65
C ASP A 386 21.02 -9.17 -18.00
N ASP A 387 20.39 -8.34 -18.82
CA ASP A 387 19.02 -8.53 -19.32
C ASP A 387 17.94 -8.59 -18.22
N LEU A 388 18.21 -7.98 -17.06
CA LEU A 388 17.36 -8.01 -15.88
C LEU A 388 16.16 -7.06 -16.00
N VAL A 389 16.33 -5.88 -16.63
CA VAL A 389 15.29 -4.86 -16.75
C VAL A 389 14.30 -5.22 -17.85
N ALA A 390 13.03 -5.46 -17.48
CA ALA A 390 11.97 -5.81 -18.43
C ALA A 390 11.19 -4.58 -18.90
N CYS A 391 10.75 -3.73 -17.97
CA CYS A 391 9.93 -2.58 -18.30
C CYS A 391 10.23 -1.38 -17.39
N MET A 392 10.10 -0.19 -17.95
CA MET A 392 10.20 1.09 -17.23
C MET A 392 8.95 1.91 -17.46
N VAL A 393 8.28 2.33 -16.38
CA VAL A 393 7.09 3.20 -16.47
C VAL A 393 7.38 4.53 -15.78
N ALA A 394 7.32 5.64 -16.51
CA ALA A 394 7.34 6.97 -15.93
C ALA A 394 5.93 7.37 -15.48
N LEU A 395 5.75 7.62 -14.20
CA LEU A 395 4.47 7.96 -13.61
C LEU A 395 4.18 9.47 -13.66
N PRO A 396 2.90 9.87 -13.67
CA PRO A 396 2.52 11.28 -13.54
C PRO A 396 2.92 11.84 -12.17
N GLY A 397 3.12 13.15 -12.11
CA GLY A 397 3.31 13.85 -10.83
C GLY A 397 2.04 13.85 -9.98
N GLN A 398 2.18 14.17 -8.70
CA GLN A 398 1.08 14.30 -7.74
C GLN A 398 0.30 13.02 -7.44
N LEU A 399 0.79 11.84 -7.78
CA LEU A 399 0.22 10.56 -7.33
C LEU A 399 0.44 10.37 -5.82
N PHE A 400 1.62 10.74 -5.34
CA PHE A 400 1.98 10.63 -3.92
C PHE A 400 1.60 11.91 -3.19
N ARG A 401 0.64 11.81 -2.27
CA ARG A 401 0.15 12.98 -1.50
C ARG A 401 1.22 13.66 -0.64
N SER A 402 2.19 12.88 -0.15
CA SER A 402 3.25 13.34 0.74
C SER A 402 4.43 14.00 0.01
N THR A 403 4.57 13.82 -1.30
CA THR A 403 5.65 14.37 -2.11
C THR A 403 5.21 14.73 -3.52
N GLN A 404 5.79 15.81 -4.04
CA GLN A 404 5.63 16.17 -5.46
C GLN A 404 6.70 15.53 -6.35
N ILE A 405 7.61 14.74 -5.76
CA ILE A 405 8.67 14.07 -6.51
C ILE A 405 8.02 13.06 -7.46
N PRO A 406 8.24 13.20 -8.78
CA PRO A 406 7.73 12.23 -9.73
C PRO A 406 8.46 10.90 -9.53
N ALA A 407 7.68 9.81 -9.54
CA ALA A 407 8.18 8.46 -9.38
C ALA A 407 8.13 7.68 -10.71
N CYS A 408 8.87 6.59 -10.73
CA CYS A 408 8.88 5.63 -11.82
C CYS A 408 8.75 4.21 -11.26
N LEU A 409 8.29 3.29 -12.09
CA LEU A 409 8.27 1.87 -11.78
C LEU A 409 9.35 1.17 -12.60
N TRP A 410 10.13 0.36 -11.90
CA TRP A 410 11.06 -0.59 -12.49
C TRP A 410 10.48 -1.98 -12.40
N PHE A 411 10.46 -2.69 -13.51
CA PHE A 411 10.10 -4.09 -13.55
C PHE A 411 11.33 -4.91 -13.93
N LEU A 412 11.71 -5.80 -13.03
CA LEU A 412 12.90 -6.64 -13.13
C LEU A 412 12.50 -8.10 -13.19
N GLY A 413 13.21 -8.92 -13.94
CA GLY A 413 12.93 -10.34 -14.00
C GLY A 413 14.13 -11.16 -14.39
N GLU A 414 14.30 -12.32 -13.76
CA GLU A 414 15.36 -13.26 -14.10
C GLU A 414 15.02 -13.96 -15.42
N GLY A 415 15.81 -13.65 -16.44
CA GLY A 415 15.71 -14.30 -17.75
C GLY A 415 14.50 -13.91 -18.57
N LYS A 416 14.72 -13.20 -19.67
CA LYS A 416 13.71 -12.86 -20.70
C LYS A 416 13.78 -13.80 -21.93
N GLY A 417 14.39 -14.96 -21.78
CA GLY A 417 14.52 -15.96 -22.83
C GLY A 417 13.22 -16.71 -23.13
N ARG A 418 13.24 -17.61 -24.11
CA ARG A 418 12.07 -18.40 -24.54
C ARG A 418 11.40 -19.23 -23.43
N HIS A 419 12.13 -19.52 -22.35
CA HIS A 419 11.64 -20.30 -21.22
C HIS A 419 11.21 -19.46 -20.02
N SER A 420 11.28 -18.12 -20.13
CA SER A 420 10.73 -17.25 -19.11
C SER A 420 9.20 -17.41 -19.08
N LYS A 421 8.64 -17.61 -17.90
CA LYS A 421 7.19 -17.63 -17.73
C LYS A 421 6.60 -16.23 -17.80
N TRP A 422 7.33 -15.25 -17.28
CA TRP A 422 6.82 -13.90 -17.15
C TRP A 422 7.04 -13.03 -18.41
N VAL A 423 8.24 -13.07 -19.02
CA VAL A 423 8.57 -12.26 -20.22
C VAL A 423 9.25 -13.15 -21.30
N PRO A 424 8.51 -14.06 -21.93
CA PRO A 424 9.07 -14.98 -22.90
C PRO A 424 9.49 -14.27 -24.20
N GLY A 425 10.68 -14.61 -24.70
CA GLY A 425 11.13 -14.18 -26.03
C GLY A 425 11.56 -12.72 -26.17
N ARG A 426 11.73 -11.98 -25.06
CA ARG A 426 12.10 -10.54 -25.05
C ARG A 426 13.54 -10.29 -24.64
N LYS A 427 14.42 -11.27 -24.88
CA LYS A 427 15.85 -11.14 -24.57
C LYS A 427 16.48 -9.95 -25.31
N GLY A 428 17.17 -9.09 -24.57
CA GLY A 428 17.85 -7.91 -25.11
C GLY A 428 16.92 -6.77 -25.45
N GLU A 429 15.66 -6.78 -24.98
CA GLU A 429 14.70 -5.70 -25.15
C GLU A 429 14.22 -5.17 -23.80
N VAL A 430 13.91 -3.88 -23.75
CA VAL A 430 13.28 -3.21 -22.60
C VAL A 430 12.07 -2.41 -23.11
N LEU A 431 10.91 -2.62 -22.46
CA LEU A 431 9.74 -1.82 -22.75
C LEU A 431 9.78 -0.51 -21.97
N PHE A 432 9.54 0.61 -22.65
CA PHE A 432 9.36 1.93 -22.05
C PHE A 432 7.91 2.38 -22.20
N ILE A 433 7.30 2.81 -21.08
CA ILE A 433 5.94 3.39 -21.06
C ILE A 433 6.03 4.77 -20.40
N ASP A 434 5.57 5.79 -21.11
CA ASP A 434 5.48 7.16 -20.61
C ASP A 434 4.04 7.47 -20.22
N ALA A 435 3.76 7.34 -18.93
CA ALA A 435 2.44 7.60 -18.36
C ALA A 435 2.32 8.99 -17.70
N ARG A 436 3.31 9.89 -17.91
CA ARG A 436 3.37 11.19 -17.22
C ARG A 436 2.19 12.10 -17.45
N GLU A 437 1.54 11.97 -18.61
CA GLU A 437 0.36 12.77 -18.99
C GLU A 437 -0.97 12.10 -18.60
N LEU A 438 -0.94 10.90 -18.01
CA LEU A 438 -2.13 10.17 -17.57
C LEU A 438 -2.58 10.62 -16.17
N GLY A 439 -3.74 10.14 -15.78
CA GLY A 439 -4.37 10.39 -14.49
C GLY A 439 -5.23 11.65 -14.43
N VAL A 440 -6.23 11.58 -13.59
CA VAL A 440 -7.17 12.66 -13.32
C VAL A 440 -6.94 13.24 -11.92
N MET A 441 -7.24 14.53 -11.75
CA MET A 441 -7.13 15.18 -10.43
C MET A 441 -8.32 14.79 -9.57
N ALA A 442 -8.08 13.96 -8.54
CA ALA A 442 -9.08 13.61 -7.54
C ALA A 442 -9.28 14.75 -6.52
N SER A 443 -8.27 15.59 -6.32
CA SER A 443 -8.31 16.79 -5.48
C SER A 443 -7.37 17.86 -6.03
N ARG A 444 -7.25 18.99 -5.34
CA ARG A 444 -6.30 20.07 -5.74
C ARG A 444 -4.84 19.64 -5.71
N THR A 445 -4.50 18.59 -4.98
CA THR A 445 -3.13 18.16 -4.73
C THR A 445 -2.87 16.69 -5.04
N GLU A 446 -3.90 15.94 -5.43
CA GLU A 446 -3.81 14.51 -5.66
C GLU A 446 -4.32 14.13 -7.04
N ARG A 447 -3.51 13.39 -7.76
CA ARG A 447 -3.82 12.73 -9.03
C ARG A 447 -4.03 11.24 -8.78
N VAL A 448 -4.92 10.61 -9.52
CA VAL A 448 -5.15 9.16 -9.51
C VAL A 448 -5.18 8.64 -10.94
N LEU A 449 -4.65 7.45 -11.16
CA LEU A 449 -4.82 6.74 -12.42
C LEU A 449 -6.21 6.10 -12.44
N THR A 450 -6.92 6.27 -13.55
CA THR A 450 -8.23 5.66 -13.75
C THR A 450 -8.12 4.18 -14.10
N GLU A 451 -9.22 3.44 -14.00
CA GLU A 451 -9.29 2.03 -14.37
C GLU A 451 -8.87 1.80 -15.84
N GLU A 452 -9.32 2.67 -16.74
CA GLU A 452 -8.97 2.62 -18.16
C GLU A 452 -7.47 2.82 -18.37
N GLU A 453 -6.87 3.78 -17.68
CA GLU A 453 -5.44 4.07 -17.77
C GLU A 453 -4.58 2.96 -17.17
N LEU A 454 -5.00 2.37 -16.04
CA LEU A 454 -4.35 1.19 -15.47
C LEU A 454 -4.40 0.01 -16.43
N GLY A 455 -5.58 -0.27 -16.98
CA GLY A 455 -5.77 -1.31 -17.99
C GLY A 455 -4.94 -1.07 -19.26
N ARG A 456 -4.81 0.19 -19.71
CA ARG A 456 -3.97 0.56 -20.86
C ARG A 456 -2.49 0.28 -20.58
N ILE A 457 -1.94 0.68 -19.42
CA ILE A 457 -0.54 0.46 -19.09
C ILE A 457 -0.24 -1.04 -18.94
N ALA A 458 -1.03 -1.74 -18.11
CA ALA A 458 -0.86 -3.18 -17.88
C ALA A 458 -1.10 -4.00 -19.16
N GLY A 459 -2.13 -3.66 -19.94
CA GLY A 459 -2.43 -4.30 -21.23
C GLY A 459 -1.30 -4.13 -22.25
N THR A 460 -0.66 -2.96 -22.31
CA THR A 460 0.52 -2.73 -23.15
C THR A 460 1.68 -3.66 -22.77
N PHE A 461 1.95 -3.82 -21.48
CA PHE A 461 2.97 -4.75 -21.01
C PHE A 461 2.62 -6.21 -21.31
N ARG A 462 1.35 -6.62 -21.08
CA ARG A 462 0.86 -7.97 -21.43
C ARG A 462 0.99 -8.26 -22.92
N ALA A 463 0.57 -7.34 -23.79
CA ALA A 463 0.74 -7.47 -25.23
C ALA A 463 2.20 -7.58 -25.65
N TRP A 464 3.09 -6.74 -25.06
CA TRP A 464 4.52 -6.76 -25.36
C TRP A 464 5.17 -8.09 -25.00
N ARG A 465 4.84 -8.69 -23.86
CA ARG A 465 5.38 -9.99 -23.45
C ARG A 465 4.75 -11.19 -24.16
N GLY A 466 3.77 -10.96 -25.05
CA GLY A 466 3.09 -12.02 -25.81
C GLY A 466 2.05 -12.77 -24.99
N GLY A 467 1.45 -12.13 -23.96
CA GLY A 467 0.37 -12.70 -23.17
C GLY A 467 -0.87 -12.93 -24.02
N GLU A 468 -1.57 -14.04 -23.76
CA GLU A 468 -2.89 -14.33 -24.32
C GLU A 468 -3.98 -13.71 -23.44
N GLY A 469 -5.00 -13.06 -24.04
CA GLY A 469 -6.14 -12.51 -23.33
C GLY A 469 -7.19 -11.94 -24.28
N GLU A 470 -8.45 -11.99 -23.89
CA GLU A 470 -9.53 -11.35 -24.67
C GLU A 470 -9.27 -9.84 -24.81
N GLY A 471 -9.19 -9.36 -26.04
CA GLY A 471 -8.96 -7.95 -26.35
C GLY A 471 -7.50 -7.51 -26.39
N LEU A 472 -6.52 -8.39 -26.10
CA LEU A 472 -5.10 -8.10 -26.29
C LEU A 472 -4.74 -8.24 -27.77
N GLY A 473 -4.49 -7.09 -28.45
CA GLY A 473 -3.91 -7.06 -29.78
C GLY A 473 -2.41 -7.42 -29.76
N LEU A 474 -1.82 -7.55 -30.96
CA LEU A 474 -0.36 -7.62 -31.07
C LEU A 474 0.23 -6.32 -30.54
N TYR A 475 1.38 -6.42 -29.86
CA TYR A 475 2.09 -5.24 -29.39
C TYR A 475 2.60 -4.41 -30.57
N GLU A 476 2.34 -3.13 -30.50
CA GLU A 476 2.89 -2.12 -31.42
C GLU A 476 3.45 -0.94 -30.61
N ASP A 477 4.54 -0.35 -31.09
CA ASP A 477 5.07 0.89 -30.54
C ASP A 477 4.05 2.03 -30.78
N VAL A 478 3.77 2.81 -29.73
CA VAL A 478 2.85 3.96 -29.80
C VAL A 478 3.61 5.24 -29.52
N PRO A 479 3.84 6.10 -30.52
CA PRO A 479 4.56 7.36 -30.34
C PRO A 479 3.99 8.20 -29.19
N GLY A 480 4.85 8.69 -28.32
CA GLY A 480 4.49 9.47 -27.14
C GLY A 480 3.97 8.65 -25.94
N PHE A 481 3.81 7.33 -26.07
CA PHE A 481 3.29 6.49 -25.00
C PHE A 481 4.16 5.27 -24.69
N CYS A 482 4.43 4.40 -25.66
CA CYS A 482 5.23 3.19 -25.38
C CYS A 482 6.14 2.82 -26.54
N ARG A 483 7.28 2.19 -26.21
CA ARG A 483 8.21 1.66 -27.21
C ARG A 483 9.07 0.53 -26.63
N SER A 484 9.25 -0.55 -27.44
CA SER A 484 10.25 -1.58 -27.19
C SER A 484 11.60 -1.14 -27.73
N VAL A 485 12.63 -1.21 -26.89
CA VAL A 485 13.97 -0.67 -27.21
C VAL A 485 15.00 -1.78 -27.04
N SER A 486 15.84 -1.96 -28.06
CA SER A 486 16.93 -2.94 -28.02
C SER A 486 18.09 -2.49 -27.13
N LEU A 487 18.83 -3.48 -26.61
CA LEU A 487 20.05 -3.26 -25.82
C LEU A 487 21.07 -2.39 -26.58
N ASP A 488 21.18 -2.54 -27.90
CA ASP A 488 22.12 -1.76 -28.70
C ASP A 488 21.73 -0.27 -28.76
N GLU A 489 20.44 0.05 -28.75
CA GLU A 489 19.99 1.44 -28.66
C GLU A 489 20.20 1.99 -27.25
N LEU A 490 19.98 1.19 -26.20
CA LEU A 490 20.25 1.58 -24.82
C LEU A 490 21.75 1.94 -24.60
N ARG A 491 22.65 1.17 -25.21
CA ARG A 491 24.10 1.45 -25.20
C ARG A 491 24.42 2.81 -25.81
N LYS A 492 23.81 3.16 -26.95
CA LYS A 492 24.00 4.48 -27.60
C LYS A 492 23.56 5.63 -26.71
N HIS A 493 22.62 5.40 -25.82
CA HIS A 493 22.10 6.38 -24.86
C HIS A 493 22.70 6.23 -23.46
N GLU A 494 23.85 5.57 -23.32
CA GLU A 494 24.57 5.38 -22.05
C GLU A 494 23.69 4.77 -20.95
N PHE A 495 22.79 3.85 -21.33
CA PHE A 495 21.87 3.15 -20.44
C PHE A 495 21.00 4.08 -19.57
N MET A 496 20.67 5.27 -20.07
CA MET A 496 19.64 6.10 -19.47
C MET A 496 18.27 5.48 -19.75
N LEU A 497 17.46 5.27 -18.73
CA LEU A 497 16.18 4.53 -18.82
C LEU A 497 14.95 5.45 -18.70
N THR A 498 15.07 6.72 -19.05
CA THR A 498 13.94 7.67 -19.02
C THR A 498 13.02 7.44 -20.23
N PRO A 499 11.75 6.99 -20.04
CA PRO A 499 10.85 6.63 -21.13
C PRO A 499 10.67 7.70 -22.18
N GLY A 500 10.51 8.97 -21.80
CA GLY A 500 10.33 10.08 -22.75
C GLY A 500 11.49 10.29 -23.73
N ARG A 501 12.65 9.66 -23.52
CA ARG A 501 13.77 9.66 -24.48
C ARG A 501 13.51 8.73 -25.67
N TYR A 502 12.74 7.67 -25.45
CA TYR A 502 12.56 6.56 -26.40
C TYR A 502 11.20 6.57 -27.10
N VAL A 503 10.14 6.95 -26.40
CA VAL A 503 8.77 6.86 -26.95
C VAL A 503 8.46 7.92 -28.03
N GLY A 504 9.33 8.90 -28.20
CA GLY A 504 9.12 9.99 -29.17
C GLY A 504 8.05 10.98 -28.71
N VAL A 505 7.55 11.74 -29.64
CA VAL A 505 6.45 12.69 -29.44
C VAL A 505 5.20 12.12 -30.10
N ALA A 506 4.07 12.14 -29.39
CA ALA A 506 2.79 11.83 -30.02
C ALA A 506 2.62 12.73 -31.26
N GLU A 507 2.24 12.17 -32.39
CA GLU A 507 1.82 12.98 -33.53
C GLU A 507 0.67 13.86 -33.01
N ALA A 508 0.97 15.14 -32.83
CA ALA A 508 -0.09 16.10 -32.55
C ALA A 508 -1.10 15.96 -33.68
N ALA A 509 -2.36 15.71 -33.37
CA ALA A 509 -3.42 15.85 -34.36
C ALA A 509 -3.17 17.20 -35.03
N VAL A 510 -2.85 17.18 -36.33
CA VAL A 510 -2.56 18.39 -37.07
C VAL A 510 -3.85 19.19 -36.99
N ASP A 511 -3.89 20.14 -36.05
CA ASP A 511 -4.94 21.16 -36.07
C ASP A 511 -4.69 21.98 -37.34
N PRO A 512 -5.55 21.86 -38.35
CA PRO A 512 -5.36 22.57 -39.61
C PRO A 512 -5.33 24.10 -39.44
N ASP A 513 -5.79 24.61 -38.29
CA ASP A 513 -5.79 26.01 -37.92
C ASP A 513 -4.64 26.39 -36.94
N ALA A 514 -3.73 25.45 -36.62
CA ALA A 514 -2.60 25.74 -35.74
C ALA A 514 -1.59 26.66 -36.41
N GLU A 515 -1.14 27.68 -35.67
CA GLU A 515 -0.05 28.58 -36.08
C GLU A 515 1.18 27.74 -36.48
N PRO A 516 1.78 27.95 -37.67
CA PRO A 516 2.99 27.25 -38.10
C PRO A 516 4.09 27.33 -37.05
N VAL A 517 4.79 26.22 -36.82
CA VAL A 517 5.82 26.13 -35.74
C VAL A 517 6.85 27.24 -35.87
N GLU A 518 7.26 27.61 -37.08
CA GLU A 518 8.25 28.69 -37.31
C GLU A 518 7.70 30.07 -36.90
N GLU A 519 6.43 30.34 -37.15
CA GLU A 519 5.80 31.59 -36.74
C GLU A 519 5.64 31.65 -35.23
N ARG A 520 5.21 30.53 -34.59
CA ARG A 520 5.11 30.40 -33.16
C ARG A 520 6.45 30.57 -32.45
N VAL A 521 7.51 29.95 -32.97
CA VAL A 521 8.88 30.11 -32.46
C VAL A 521 9.32 31.58 -32.57
N THR A 522 9.09 32.21 -33.70
CA THR A 522 9.43 33.61 -33.93
C THR A 522 8.69 34.55 -32.98
N ARG A 523 7.39 34.31 -32.80
CA ARG A 523 6.57 35.10 -31.86
C ARG A 523 7.05 34.93 -30.40
N LEU A 524 7.25 33.66 -29.96
CA LEU A 524 7.72 33.38 -28.60
C LEU A 524 9.14 33.91 -28.34
N ALA A 525 10.02 33.85 -29.32
CA ALA A 525 11.35 34.44 -29.21
C ALA A 525 11.30 35.96 -29.05
N LYS A 526 10.41 36.62 -29.80
CA LYS A 526 10.20 38.08 -29.68
C LYS A 526 9.62 38.46 -28.33
N GLU A 527 8.64 37.70 -27.85
CA GLU A 527 8.06 37.89 -26.52
C GLU A 527 9.06 37.69 -25.39
N LEU A 528 9.90 36.65 -25.49
CA LEU A 528 11.00 36.39 -24.55
C LEU A 528 12.01 37.52 -24.51
N LEU A 529 12.43 38.06 -25.66
CA LEU A 529 13.32 39.20 -25.74
C LEU A 529 12.71 40.46 -25.09
N GLY A 530 11.41 40.71 -25.32
CA GLY A 530 10.67 41.78 -24.65
C GLY A 530 10.63 41.62 -23.13
N LEU A 531 10.44 40.39 -22.63
CA LEU A 531 10.49 40.11 -21.19
C LEU A 531 11.89 40.30 -20.60
N PHE A 532 12.97 40.02 -21.33
CA PHE A 532 14.31 40.31 -20.90
C PHE A 532 14.60 41.83 -20.82
N GLU A 533 14.10 42.61 -21.77
CA GLU A 533 14.21 44.07 -21.74
C GLU A 533 13.47 44.67 -20.54
N GLU A 534 12.24 44.19 -20.29
CA GLU A 534 11.45 44.64 -19.14
C GLU A 534 12.08 44.20 -17.81
N SER A 535 12.63 42.99 -17.72
CA SER A 535 13.37 42.51 -16.55
C SER A 535 14.59 43.43 -16.26
N GLY A 536 15.33 43.78 -17.29
CA GLY A 536 16.48 44.72 -17.15
C GLY A 536 16.04 46.11 -16.69
N ARG A 537 14.90 46.60 -17.22
CA ARG A 537 14.32 47.88 -16.79
C ARG A 537 13.90 47.86 -15.31
N LEU A 538 13.20 46.78 -14.89
CA LEU A 538 12.76 46.59 -13.50
C LEU A 538 13.94 46.44 -12.54
N GLU A 539 15.01 45.74 -12.95
CA GLU A 539 16.25 45.64 -12.18
C GLU A 539 16.89 47.01 -11.97
N GLY A 540 16.92 47.85 -13.00
CA GLY A 540 17.39 49.22 -12.90
C GLY A 540 16.59 50.05 -11.89
N VAL A 541 15.26 49.97 -11.95
CA VAL A 541 14.38 50.68 -11.01
C VAL A 541 14.59 50.18 -9.57
N LEU A 542 14.71 48.88 -9.37
CA LEU A 542 14.99 48.31 -8.06
C LEU A 542 16.31 48.77 -7.47
N ARG A 543 17.39 48.80 -8.29
CA ARG A 543 18.72 49.29 -7.88
C ARG A 543 18.66 50.76 -7.49
N GLU A 544 17.94 51.58 -8.25
CA GLU A 544 17.73 53.00 -7.92
C GLU A 544 16.98 53.21 -6.61
N GLN A 545 15.91 52.44 -6.37
CA GLN A 545 15.13 52.56 -5.13
C GLN A 545 15.95 52.08 -3.91
N LEU A 546 16.70 50.98 -4.04
CA LEU A 546 17.57 50.48 -2.97
C LEU A 546 18.72 51.47 -2.68
N GLY A 547 19.27 52.13 -3.69
CA GLY A 547 20.29 53.18 -3.50
C GLY A 547 19.76 54.45 -2.82
N ARG A 548 18.44 54.64 -2.75
CA ARG A 548 17.82 55.75 -1.99
C ARG A 548 17.55 55.41 -0.51
N VAL A 549 17.63 54.14 -0.13
CA VAL A 549 17.39 53.66 1.23
C VAL A 549 18.71 53.38 1.97
N SER A 550 19.80 53.31 1.25
CA SER A 550 21.20 53.31 1.79
C SER A 550 21.75 54.72 1.87
#